data_7be5819b883568b2279b9a707e27316e
#
_entry.id   7be5819b883568b2279b9a707e27316e
#
_cell.length_a   1.000
_cell.length_b   1.000
_cell.length_c   1.000
_cell.angle_alpha   90.00
_cell.angle_beta   90.00
_cell.angle_gamma   90.00
#
_symmetry.space_group_name_H-M   'P 1'
#
loop_
_entity.id
_entity.type
_entity.pdbx_description
1 polymer ?
#
loop_
_entity_poly.entity_id
_entity_poly.type
_entity_poly.pdbx_seq_one_letter_code
_entity_poly.pdbx_strand_id
1 'polypeptide(L)'
;MSTQNHDGIAFSLLPEEKYEHCRLLELPPELLGILTADSPQALQFKSAEGPLAGTHDIQAAICTDNSTFSVRQVNTSNSLYLTQLKDVASHEDGAIPSTGVQAMAKNDFTLEVAPLPASPETVKMYMKTALPIYSSTGQTRSKDLLTKDQLFANVPFSHFECQSAYEALACFQLEDPQGCFIPSGQIKLQAWKSILEEAATHEIDLTAVLSPPQLVNLSSQMNDLPAQLMQAVISAITDDKSESQEKLIEQQSCLKFTGLSQLETSTQERGSVLLPSFMSAWQGLLPEKWRNSPKLELLNSHYTLLNDGREITLAGSHIEQEQPSEPGKAAAAEGKSMLGAKRKWHEKFRASKKTA
;
A
#
# COMPACT_ATOMS: atom_id res chain seq x y z
N MET A 1 -37.32 0.17 -54.52
CA MET A 1 -36.20 0.89 -55.11
C MET A 1 -35.31 1.37 -53.95
N SER A 2 -34.17 0.74 -53.81
CA SER A 2 -33.22 1.07 -52.75
C SER A 2 -32.26 2.14 -53.28
N THR A 3 -32.38 3.34 -52.78
CA THR A 3 -31.42 4.44 -53.02
C THR A 3 -30.26 4.27 -52.04
N GLN A 4 -29.45 3.24 -52.24
CA GLN A 4 -28.15 3.18 -51.58
C GLN A 4 -27.19 4.01 -52.41
N ASN A 5 -26.74 5.14 -51.83
CA ASN A 5 -25.62 5.91 -52.36
C ASN A 5 -24.38 5.03 -52.37
N HIS A 6 -23.69 4.92 -53.50
CA HIS A 6 -22.47 4.15 -53.67
C HIS A 6 -21.21 4.77 -53.00
N ASP A 7 -21.37 5.80 -52.18
CA ASP A 7 -20.24 6.52 -51.51
C ASP A 7 -19.91 6.01 -50.11
N GLY A 8 -20.41 4.84 -49.74
CA GLY A 8 -20.13 4.22 -48.43
C GLY A 8 -18.83 3.43 -48.43
N ILE A 9 -18.06 3.54 -47.34
CA ILE A 9 -16.89 2.68 -47.06
C ILE A 9 -17.40 1.26 -46.71
N ALA A 10 -16.95 0.23 -47.45
CA ALA A 10 -17.28 -1.14 -47.16
C ALA A 10 -16.70 -1.54 -45.79
N PHE A 11 -17.55 -1.98 -44.85
CA PHE A 11 -17.14 -2.44 -43.54
C PHE A 11 -17.44 -3.95 -43.39
N SER A 12 -16.41 -4.73 -43.04
CA SER A 12 -16.55 -6.17 -42.85
C SER A 12 -16.20 -6.59 -41.41
N LEU A 13 -17.03 -7.46 -40.84
CA LEU A 13 -16.78 -8.10 -39.54
C LEU A 13 -16.21 -9.51 -39.79
N LEU A 14 -15.24 -9.90 -39.00
CA LEU A 14 -14.83 -11.33 -38.92
C LEU A 14 -15.76 -12.08 -37.98
N PRO A 15 -15.88 -13.41 -38.12
CA PRO A 15 -16.46 -14.27 -37.08
C PRO A 15 -15.69 -14.03 -35.75
N GLU A 16 -16.39 -14.05 -34.62
CA GLU A 16 -15.79 -13.73 -33.30
C GLU A 16 -14.57 -14.60 -32.96
N GLU A 17 -14.55 -15.85 -33.41
CA GLU A 17 -13.43 -16.79 -33.25
C GLU A 17 -12.13 -16.36 -33.96
N LYS A 18 -12.23 -15.43 -34.91
CA LYS A 18 -11.10 -14.92 -35.69
C LYS A 18 -10.61 -13.52 -35.24
N TYR A 19 -11.25 -12.92 -34.21
CA TYR A 19 -10.78 -11.68 -33.68
C TYR A 19 -9.48 -11.87 -32.89
N GLU A 20 -8.58 -10.91 -33.03
CA GLU A 20 -7.38 -10.83 -32.22
C GLU A 20 -7.75 -10.41 -30.78
N HIS A 21 -7.04 -10.96 -29.81
CA HIS A 21 -7.20 -10.59 -28.41
C HIS A 21 -6.44 -9.29 -28.11
N CYS A 22 -7.11 -8.16 -28.26
CA CYS A 22 -6.59 -6.85 -27.92
C CYS A 22 -7.28 -6.30 -26.67
N ARG A 23 -6.58 -5.40 -25.98
CA ARG A 23 -7.15 -4.59 -24.88
C ARG A 23 -6.79 -3.13 -25.13
N LEU A 24 -7.76 -2.27 -24.96
CA LEU A 24 -7.53 -0.83 -25.01
C LEU A 24 -7.08 -0.33 -23.66
N LEU A 25 -5.99 0.42 -23.67
CA LEU A 25 -5.41 1.04 -22.49
C LEU A 25 -5.38 2.55 -22.70
N GLU A 26 -6.14 3.29 -21.89
CA GLU A 26 -6.12 4.75 -21.87
C GLU A 26 -5.04 5.23 -20.92
N LEU A 27 -4.02 5.89 -21.45
CA LEU A 27 -2.85 6.31 -20.71
C LEU A 27 -2.90 7.78 -20.34
N PRO A 28 -2.52 8.14 -19.10
CA PRO A 28 -2.29 9.53 -18.74
C PRO A 28 -1.06 10.09 -19.46
N PRO A 29 -0.99 11.43 -19.66
CA PRO A 29 0.11 12.08 -20.41
C PRO A 29 1.50 11.73 -19.87
N GLU A 30 1.65 11.60 -18.54
CA GLU A 30 2.92 11.26 -17.89
C GLU A 30 3.41 9.88 -18.33
N LEU A 31 2.53 8.89 -18.34
CA LEU A 31 2.87 7.52 -18.72
C LEU A 31 3.10 7.42 -20.24
N LEU A 32 2.33 8.14 -21.03
CA LEU A 32 2.55 8.23 -22.47
C LEU A 32 3.93 8.82 -22.78
N GLY A 33 4.33 9.88 -22.05
CA GLY A 33 5.65 10.48 -22.21
C GLY A 33 6.81 9.51 -21.91
N ILE A 34 6.65 8.66 -20.88
CA ILE A 34 7.64 7.63 -20.54
C ILE A 34 7.75 6.58 -21.66
N LEU A 35 6.61 6.13 -22.21
CA LEU A 35 6.59 5.10 -23.25
C LEU A 35 7.09 5.60 -24.62
N THR A 36 6.94 6.89 -24.91
CA THR A 36 7.35 7.50 -26.18
C THR A 36 8.75 8.14 -26.13
N ALA A 37 9.45 8.04 -24.99
CA ALA A 37 10.81 8.52 -24.86
C ALA A 37 11.78 7.70 -25.72
N ASP A 38 12.94 8.28 -26.10
CA ASP A 38 13.98 7.59 -26.84
C ASP A 38 14.51 6.32 -26.15
N SER A 39 14.45 6.27 -24.82
CA SER A 39 14.77 5.11 -23.99
C SER A 39 13.60 4.86 -23.03
N PRO A 40 12.57 4.13 -23.46
CA PRO A 40 11.40 3.90 -22.64
C PRO A 40 11.73 3.04 -21.42
N GLN A 41 11.23 3.43 -20.24
CA GLN A 41 11.36 2.62 -19.04
C GLN A 41 10.45 1.40 -19.11
N ALA A 42 10.88 0.31 -18.48
CA ALA A 42 10.06 -0.87 -18.33
C ALA A 42 8.88 -0.57 -17.39
N LEU A 43 7.69 -0.99 -17.79
CA LEU A 43 6.49 -0.94 -16.97
C LEU A 43 6.20 -2.30 -16.36
N GLN A 44 5.84 -2.30 -15.09
CA GLN A 44 5.45 -3.53 -14.39
C GLN A 44 3.94 -3.49 -14.12
N PHE A 45 3.22 -4.53 -14.56
CA PHE A 45 1.85 -4.77 -14.11
C PHE A 45 1.92 -5.55 -12.80
N LYS A 46 1.28 -5.01 -11.77
CA LYS A 46 1.21 -5.63 -10.45
C LYS A 46 -0.23 -5.78 -10.01
N SER A 47 -0.53 -6.84 -9.28
CA SER A 47 -1.80 -7.06 -8.62
C SER A 47 -1.56 -7.46 -7.17
N ALA A 48 -2.51 -7.12 -6.29
CA ALA A 48 -2.48 -7.62 -4.92
C ALA A 48 -2.83 -9.11 -4.92
N GLU A 49 -1.92 -9.95 -4.46
CA GLU A 49 -2.07 -11.40 -4.41
C GLU A 49 -2.03 -11.94 -2.96
N GLY A 50 -2.49 -13.18 -2.79
CA GLY A 50 -2.46 -13.87 -1.50
C GLY A 50 -3.28 -13.15 -0.42
N PRO A 51 -2.69 -12.89 0.77
CA PRO A 51 -3.38 -12.21 1.87
C PRO A 51 -3.85 -10.79 1.53
N LEU A 52 -3.31 -10.19 0.47
CA LEU A 52 -3.61 -8.84 0.03
C LEU A 52 -4.78 -8.77 -0.95
N ALA A 53 -5.18 -9.92 -1.55
CA ALA A 53 -6.26 -9.96 -2.52
C ALA A 53 -7.60 -9.54 -1.90
N GLY A 54 -8.19 -8.47 -2.45
CA GLY A 54 -9.50 -7.96 -2.01
C GLY A 54 -9.53 -7.25 -0.66
N THR A 55 -8.40 -7.04 0.01
CA THR A 55 -8.34 -6.33 1.30
C THR A 55 -8.30 -4.82 1.17
N HIS A 56 -7.95 -4.30 0.00
CA HIS A 56 -7.78 -2.88 -0.27
C HIS A 56 -8.37 -2.50 -1.64
N ASP A 57 -8.60 -1.21 -1.85
CA ASP A 57 -9.25 -0.67 -3.06
C ASP A 57 -8.41 -0.85 -4.33
N ILE A 58 -7.08 -0.97 -4.21
CA ILE A 58 -6.16 -1.11 -5.34
C ILE A 58 -5.91 -2.58 -5.60
N GLN A 59 -6.52 -3.10 -6.66
CA GLN A 59 -6.36 -4.51 -7.05
C GLN A 59 -5.31 -4.69 -8.15
N ALA A 60 -5.18 -3.72 -9.05
CA ALA A 60 -4.22 -3.76 -10.15
C ALA A 60 -3.58 -2.39 -10.36
N ALA A 61 -2.29 -2.38 -10.67
CA ALA A 61 -1.52 -1.18 -10.91
C ALA A 61 -0.51 -1.38 -12.06
N ILE A 62 -0.19 -0.27 -12.73
CA ILE A 62 1.00 -0.16 -13.58
C ILE A 62 2.01 0.66 -12.81
N CYS A 63 3.21 0.12 -12.67
CA CYS A 63 4.30 0.76 -11.92
C CYS A 63 5.47 1.06 -12.84
N THR A 64 6.02 2.25 -12.71
CA THR A 64 7.39 2.58 -13.07
C THR A 64 8.30 2.32 -11.87
N ASP A 65 9.58 2.63 -11.95
CA ASP A 65 10.48 2.50 -10.80
C ASP A 65 10.05 3.41 -9.63
N ASN A 66 9.50 4.60 -9.92
CA ASN A 66 9.24 5.63 -8.92
C ASN A 66 7.76 5.97 -8.71
N SER A 67 6.87 5.55 -9.60
CA SER A 67 5.47 5.99 -9.59
C SER A 67 4.51 4.84 -9.84
N THR A 68 3.34 4.93 -9.22
CA THR A 68 2.25 3.96 -9.35
C THR A 68 1.06 4.59 -10.04
N PHE A 69 0.44 3.83 -10.93
CA PHE A 69 -0.79 4.18 -11.63
C PHE A 69 -1.83 3.10 -11.37
N SER A 70 -3.02 3.50 -10.95
CA SER A 70 -4.14 2.58 -10.79
C SER A 70 -4.70 2.18 -12.14
N VAL A 71 -5.14 0.94 -12.26
CA VAL A 71 -5.80 0.41 -13.46
C VAL A 71 -7.22 0.03 -13.09
N ARG A 72 -8.19 0.57 -13.80
CA ARG A 72 -9.59 0.18 -13.65
C ARG A 72 -10.22 -0.18 -14.98
N GLN A 73 -11.11 -1.15 -14.97
CA GLN A 73 -11.91 -1.50 -16.13
C GLN A 73 -13.15 -0.61 -16.19
N VAL A 74 -13.34 0.07 -17.31
CA VAL A 74 -14.54 0.85 -17.62
C VAL A 74 -15.30 0.18 -18.72
N ASN A 75 -16.47 -0.33 -18.38
CA ASN A 75 -17.36 -0.96 -19.35
C ASN A 75 -18.10 0.11 -20.16
N THR A 76 -18.19 -0.10 -21.47
CA THR A 76 -18.98 0.74 -22.37
C THR A 76 -20.14 -0.05 -22.96
N SER A 77 -21.25 0.62 -23.19
CA SER A 77 -22.38 0.02 -23.92
C SER A 77 -22.11 -0.08 -25.43
N ASN A 78 -21.07 0.61 -25.92
CA ASN A 78 -20.67 0.61 -27.31
C ASN A 78 -19.46 -0.30 -27.52
N SER A 79 -19.51 -1.14 -28.55
CA SER A 79 -18.34 -1.93 -28.94
C SER A 79 -17.35 -1.05 -29.69
N LEU A 80 -16.08 -1.16 -29.34
CA LEU A 80 -14.97 -0.52 -30.04
C LEU A 80 -14.28 -1.57 -30.91
N TYR A 81 -14.02 -1.23 -32.17
CA TYR A 81 -13.36 -2.12 -33.11
C TYR A 81 -12.01 -1.56 -33.50
N LEU A 82 -10.98 -2.40 -33.41
CA LEU A 82 -9.72 -2.16 -34.09
C LEU A 82 -9.88 -2.64 -35.53
N THR A 83 -9.60 -1.74 -36.48
CA THR A 83 -9.83 -2.00 -37.91
C THR A 83 -8.56 -1.81 -38.72
N GLN A 84 -8.48 -2.53 -39.83
CA GLN A 84 -7.44 -2.31 -40.86
C GLN A 84 -8.07 -2.03 -42.22
N LEU A 85 -7.35 -1.34 -43.07
CA LEU A 85 -7.72 -1.16 -44.47
C LEU A 85 -7.57 -2.51 -45.20
N LYS A 86 -8.54 -2.81 -46.04
CA LYS A 86 -8.53 -4.01 -46.89
C LYS A 86 -9.02 -3.67 -48.28
N ASP A 87 -8.31 -4.14 -49.28
CA ASP A 87 -8.73 -4.01 -50.64
C ASP A 87 -9.93 -4.97 -50.86
N VAL A 88 -11.05 -4.43 -51.25
CA VAL A 88 -12.26 -5.18 -51.60
C VAL A 88 -12.16 -5.45 -53.06
N ALA A 89 -11.90 -6.74 -53.43
CA ALA A 89 -11.94 -7.14 -54.82
C ALA A 89 -13.38 -6.97 -55.37
N SER A 90 -13.55 -6.13 -56.36
CA SER A 90 -14.78 -6.02 -57.11
C SER A 90 -14.95 -7.29 -57.94
N HIS A 91 -16.09 -7.96 -57.78
CA HIS A 91 -16.43 -9.16 -58.57
C HIS A 91 -16.91 -8.82 -60.01
N GLU A 92 -16.89 -7.53 -60.37
CA GLU A 92 -17.28 -7.08 -61.72
C GLU A 92 -16.04 -6.72 -62.53
N ASP A 93 -15.94 -7.30 -63.75
CA ASP A 93 -14.87 -6.97 -64.69
C ASP A 93 -14.88 -5.48 -65.03
N GLY A 94 -13.83 -4.76 -64.62
CA GLY A 94 -13.62 -3.34 -64.92
C GLY A 94 -13.95 -2.36 -63.78
N ALA A 95 -14.36 -2.78 -62.62
CA ALA A 95 -14.60 -1.91 -61.49
C ALA A 95 -13.27 -1.52 -60.76
N ILE A 96 -13.16 -0.27 -60.38
CA ILE A 96 -12.02 0.25 -59.59
C ILE A 96 -12.02 -0.47 -58.24
N PRO A 97 -10.87 -1.03 -57.79
CA PRO A 97 -10.78 -1.65 -56.45
C PRO A 97 -11.18 -0.63 -55.38
N SER A 98 -12.20 -0.94 -54.62
CA SER A 98 -12.63 -0.09 -53.52
C SER A 98 -11.91 -0.53 -52.24
N THR A 99 -11.36 0.45 -51.52
CA THR A 99 -10.76 0.23 -50.22
C THR A 99 -11.88 0.09 -49.18
N GLY A 100 -11.93 -1.00 -48.48
CA GLY A 100 -12.86 -1.23 -47.37
C GLY A 100 -12.12 -1.29 -46.03
N VAL A 101 -12.87 -1.41 -44.95
CA VAL A 101 -12.39 -1.54 -43.59
C VAL A 101 -12.81 -2.87 -43.02
N GLN A 102 -11.84 -3.64 -42.48
CA GLN A 102 -12.10 -4.91 -41.80
C GLN A 102 -11.82 -4.79 -40.31
N ALA A 103 -12.77 -5.21 -39.49
CA ALA A 103 -12.56 -5.33 -38.04
C ALA A 103 -11.63 -6.51 -37.72
N MET A 104 -10.57 -6.22 -36.97
CA MET A 104 -9.59 -7.22 -36.52
C MET A 104 -9.81 -7.65 -35.09
N ALA A 105 -10.23 -6.71 -34.23
CA ALA A 105 -10.50 -6.95 -32.82
C ALA A 105 -11.71 -6.18 -32.35
N LYS A 106 -12.39 -6.70 -31.35
CA LYS A 106 -13.53 -6.08 -30.68
C LYS A 106 -13.23 -5.91 -29.20
N ASN A 107 -13.53 -4.75 -28.65
CA ASN A 107 -13.44 -4.45 -27.23
C ASN A 107 -14.74 -3.87 -26.71
N ASP A 108 -15.21 -4.39 -25.57
CA ASP A 108 -16.43 -3.92 -24.88
C ASP A 108 -16.10 -3.13 -23.61
N PHE A 109 -14.84 -2.92 -23.32
CA PHE A 109 -14.35 -2.13 -22.19
C PHE A 109 -12.99 -1.49 -22.50
N THR A 110 -12.67 -0.44 -21.74
CA THR A 110 -11.36 0.20 -21.76
C THR A 110 -10.72 0.05 -20.39
N LEU A 111 -9.41 -0.19 -20.35
CA LEU A 111 -8.62 -0.09 -19.13
C LEU A 111 -8.15 1.35 -19.00
N GLU A 112 -8.75 2.09 -18.07
CA GLU A 112 -8.32 3.45 -17.74
C GLU A 112 -7.18 3.39 -16.73
N VAL A 113 -6.14 4.16 -16.99
CA VAL A 113 -4.97 4.29 -16.13
C VAL A 113 -4.91 5.70 -15.60
N ALA A 114 -4.84 5.84 -14.28
CA ALA A 114 -4.76 7.14 -13.63
C ALA A 114 -3.59 7.19 -12.64
N PRO A 115 -2.89 8.34 -12.51
CA PRO A 115 -1.88 8.51 -11.48
C PRO A 115 -2.47 8.20 -10.11
N LEU A 116 -1.77 7.41 -9.34
CA LEU A 116 -2.14 7.08 -7.97
C LEU A 116 -1.15 7.75 -7.03
N PRO A 117 -1.50 8.88 -6.40
CA PRO A 117 -0.67 9.44 -5.33
C PRO A 117 -0.75 8.48 -4.15
N ALA A 118 0.21 7.56 -4.06
CA ALA A 118 0.26 6.62 -2.97
C ALA A 118 0.50 7.36 -1.66
N SER A 119 -0.45 7.28 -0.74
CA SER A 119 -0.18 7.64 0.64
C SER A 119 0.86 6.66 1.19
N PRO A 120 1.98 7.13 1.77
CA PRO A 120 2.95 6.24 2.42
C PRO A 120 2.29 5.28 3.42
N GLU A 121 1.23 5.70 4.09
CA GLU A 121 0.49 4.87 5.05
C GLU A 121 -0.27 3.73 4.36
N THR A 122 -0.77 3.94 3.14
CA THR A 122 -1.41 2.88 2.36
C THR A 122 -0.42 1.77 2.03
N VAL A 123 0.78 2.11 1.55
CA VAL A 123 1.83 1.12 1.24
C VAL A 123 2.26 0.35 2.50
N LYS A 124 2.42 1.07 3.64
CA LYS A 124 2.70 0.44 4.94
C LYS A 124 1.60 -0.52 5.39
N MET A 125 0.32 -0.21 5.12
CA MET A 125 -0.79 -1.11 5.43
C MET A 125 -0.69 -2.42 4.65
N TYR A 126 -0.39 -2.36 3.34
CA TYR A 126 -0.17 -3.56 2.54
C TYR A 126 0.97 -4.42 3.12
N MET A 127 2.10 -3.81 3.48
CA MET A 127 3.22 -4.54 4.07
C MET A 127 2.89 -5.15 5.43
N LYS A 128 2.17 -4.41 6.31
CA LYS A 128 1.72 -4.93 7.60
C LYS A 128 0.78 -6.13 7.48
N THR A 129 -0.01 -6.18 6.41
CA THR A 129 -0.91 -7.32 6.13
C THR A 129 -0.13 -8.52 5.59
N ALA A 130 0.91 -8.27 4.77
CA ALA A 130 1.66 -9.33 4.09
C ALA A 130 2.74 -9.97 4.97
N LEU A 131 3.33 -9.24 5.91
CA LEU A 131 4.50 -9.66 6.66
C LEU A 131 4.17 -10.10 8.09
N PRO A 132 4.80 -11.18 8.57
CA PRO A 132 4.71 -11.59 9.97
C PRO A 132 5.45 -10.62 10.89
N ILE A 133 4.97 -10.56 12.14
CA ILE A 133 5.60 -9.75 13.20
C ILE A 133 6.71 -10.57 13.84
N TYR A 134 7.90 -9.99 13.91
CA TYR A 134 9.02 -10.52 14.68
C TYR A 134 8.91 -10.05 16.14
N SER A 135 8.81 -11.01 17.07
CA SER A 135 8.65 -10.76 18.51
C SER A 135 9.56 -11.66 19.34
N SER A 136 9.79 -11.29 20.60
CA SER A 136 10.60 -12.07 21.56
C SER A 136 9.99 -13.43 21.94
N THR A 137 8.68 -13.62 21.74
CA THR A 137 7.97 -14.85 22.12
C THR A 137 8.09 -15.99 21.10
N GLY A 138 8.90 -15.80 20.09
CA GLY A 138 9.13 -16.79 19.03
C GLY A 138 8.55 -16.32 17.69
N GLN A 139 9.19 -16.79 16.65
CA GLN A 139 8.75 -16.54 15.28
C GLN A 139 7.37 -17.15 15.09
N THR A 140 6.42 -16.34 14.64
CA THR A 140 5.17 -16.88 14.10
C THR A 140 5.56 -17.81 12.95
N ARG A 141 5.34 -19.11 13.11
CA ARG A 141 5.54 -20.10 12.05
C ARG A 141 4.49 -19.87 10.97
N SER A 142 4.67 -18.81 10.21
CA SER A 142 3.94 -18.59 8.96
C SER A 142 4.51 -19.56 7.93
N LYS A 143 3.64 -20.30 7.28
CA LYS A 143 4.05 -21.25 6.23
C LYS A 143 4.56 -20.54 4.97
N ASP A 144 4.24 -19.25 4.80
CA ASP A 144 4.48 -18.51 3.57
C ASP A 144 5.29 -17.23 3.89
N LEU A 145 6.58 -17.42 4.22
CA LEU A 145 7.50 -16.30 4.35
C LEU A 145 7.87 -15.77 2.97
N LEU A 146 7.74 -14.47 2.77
CA LEU A 146 8.09 -13.80 1.52
C LEU A 146 9.50 -13.22 1.60
N THR A 147 10.28 -13.41 0.55
CA THR A 147 11.51 -12.63 0.36
C THR A 147 11.16 -11.18 0.00
N LYS A 148 12.13 -10.27 0.07
CA LYS A 148 11.92 -8.86 -0.29
C LYS A 148 11.44 -8.71 -1.73
N ASP A 149 12.02 -9.45 -2.66
CA ASP A 149 11.64 -9.40 -4.07
C ASP A 149 10.20 -9.91 -4.29
N GLN A 150 9.83 -11.01 -3.63
CA GLN A 150 8.46 -11.53 -3.67
C GLN A 150 7.46 -10.55 -3.04
N LEU A 151 7.82 -9.94 -1.90
CA LEU A 151 6.98 -8.92 -1.27
C LEU A 151 6.74 -7.74 -2.22
N PHE A 152 7.79 -7.21 -2.83
CA PHE A 152 7.68 -6.06 -3.73
C PHE A 152 6.97 -6.39 -5.05
N ALA A 153 7.02 -7.65 -5.49
CA ALA A 153 6.23 -8.12 -6.62
C ALA A 153 4.73 -8.19 -6.30
N ASN A 154 4.37 -8.61 -5.08
CA ASN A 154 2.99 -8.82 -4.66
C ASN A 154 2.29 -7.54 -4.16
N VAL A 155 3.04 -6.49 -3.84
CA VAL A 155 2.47 -5.20 -3.41
C VAL A 155 2.27 -4.30 -4.62
N PRO A 156 1.04 -3.81 -4.92
CA PRO A 156 0.72 -3.10 -6.15
C PRO A 156 1.19 -1.63 -6.14
N PHE A 157 2.46 -1.42 -5.84
CA PHE A 157 3.12 -0.11 -5.80
C PHE A 157 4.49 -0.16 -6.46
N SER A 158 5.05 1.00 -6.80
CA SER A 158 6.38 1.13 -7.38
C SER A 158 7.47 0.60 -6.44
N HIS A 159 8.63 0.28 -7.01
CA HIS A 159 9.76 -0.20 -6.21
C HIS A 159 10.18 0.83 -5.16
N PHE A 160 10.25 2.09 -5.53
CA PHE A 160 10.62 3.19 -4.63
C PHE A 160 9.65 3.36 -3.46
N GLU A 161 8.33 3.32 -3.74
CA GLU A 161 7.31 3.43 -2.68
C GLU A 161 7.34 2.22 -1.73
N CYS A 162 7.54 1.02 -2.27
CA CYS A 162 7.73 -0.19 -1.48
C CYS A 162 9.00 -0.10 -0.61
N GLN A 163 10.12 0.34 -1.17
CA GLN A 163 11.37 0.49 -0.44
C GLN A 163 11.23 1.50 0.70
N SER A 164 10.65 2.67 0.43
CA SER A 164 10.42 3.71 1.44
C SER A 164 9.53 3.22 2.58
N ALA A 165 8.47 2.46 2.28
CA ALA A 165 7.59 1.90 3.31
C ALA A 165 8.30 0.77 4.11
N TYR A 166 9.08 -0.07 3.44
CA TYR A 166 9.88 -1.15 4.03
C TYR A 166 10.87 -0.59 5.06
N GLU A 167 11.59 0.45 4.70
CA GLU A 167 12.53 1.14 5.59
C GLU A 167 11.82 1.84 6.75
N ALA A 168 10.77 2.60 6.47
CA ALA A 168 10.01 3.31 7.52
C ALA A 168 9.37 2.38 8.56
N LEU A 169 9.08 1.12 8.21
CA LEU A 169 8.62 0.09 9.14
C LEU A 169 9.77 -0.65 9.85
N ALA A 170 11.01 -0.37 9.50
CA ALA A 170 12.20 -1.12 9.90
C ALA A 170 12.07 -2.62 9.56
N CYS A 171 11.48 -2.94 8.40
CA CYS A 171 11.41 -4.32 7.93
C CYS A 171 12.81 -4.85 7.64
N PHE A 172 13.00 -6.14 7.85
CA PHE A 172 14.28 -6.81 7.61
C PHE A 172 14.06 -8.23 7.12
N GLN A 173 15.07 -8.78 6.46
CA GLN A 173 15.04 -10.14 5.93
C GLN A 173 16.05 -10.99 6.67
N LEU A 174 15.64 -12.19 7.10
CA LEU A 174 16.51 -13.22 7.63
C LEU A 174 16.82 -14.27 6.56
N GLU A 175 17.94 -14.97 6.73
CA GLU A 175 18.31 -16.10 5.87
C GLU A 175 17.78 -17.43 6.43
N ASP A 176 17.67 -17.56 7.76
CA ASP A 176 17.12 -18.73 8.43
C ASP A 176 16.21 -18.28 9.60
N PRO A 177 14.89 -18.46 9.47
CA PRO A 177 14.16 -18.85 8.26
C PRO A 177 14.19 -17.73 7.21
N GLN A 178 14.38 -18.12 5.92
CA GLN A 178 14.43 -17.13 4.84
C GLN A 178 13.09 -16.40 4.70
N GLY A 179 13.10 -15.10 4.93
CA GLY A 179 11.92 -14.25 4.76
C GLY A 179 12.00 -12.90 5.43
N CYS A 180 11.05 -12.04 5.08
CA CYS A 180 10.91 -10.69 5.61
C CYS A 180 10.00 -10.65 6.82
N PHE A 181 10.32 -9.75 7.75
CA PHE A 181 9.62 -9.54 9.01
C PHE A 181 9.44 -8.06 9.31
N ILE A 182 8.38 -7.73 10.06
CA ILE A 182 8.20 -6.44 10.69
C ILE A 182 8.53 -6.59 12.19
N PRO A 183 9.47 -5.84 12.75
CA PRO A 183 9.74 -5.91 14.19
C PRO A 183 8.56 -5.33 14.98
N SER A 184 8.17 -5.98 16.08
CA SER A 184 7.22 -5.44 17.06
C SER A 184 7.76 -4.16 17.69
N GLY A 185 6.89 -3.34 18.30
CA GLY A 185 7.31 -2.13 19.03
C GLY A 185 8.35 -2.43 20.10
N GLN A 186 8.18 -3.52 20.84
CA GLN A 186 9.13 -3.98 21.85
C GLN A 186 10.51 -4.30 21.26
N ILE A 187 10.56 -5.01 20.13
CA ILE A 187 11.82 -5.37 19.44
C ILE A 187 12.50 -4.11 18.87
N LYS A 188 11.72 -3.18 18.28
CA LYS A 188 12.26 -1.88 17.84
C LYS A 188 12.92 -1.10 18.97
N LEU A 189 12.27 -1.07 20.15
CA LEU A 189 12.83 -0.40 21.33
C LEU A 189 14.06 -1.11 21.88
N GLN A 190 14.08 -2.44 21.88
CA GLN A 190 15.22 -3.22 22.30
C GLN A 190 16.42 -2.96 21.39
N ALA A 191 16.21 -2.99 20.06
CA ALA A 191 17.25 -2.69 19.08
C ALA A 191 17.76 -1.26 19.23
N TRP A 192 16.87 -0.28 19.41
CA TRP A 192 17.26 1.10 19.62
C TRP A 192 18.06 1.30 20.91
N LYS A 193 17.68 0.67 22.02
CA LYS A 193 18.44 0.72 23.27
C LYS A 193 19.84 0.12 23.12
N SER A 194 19.97 -1.00 22.41
CA SER A 194 21.28 -1.58 22.11
C SER A 194 22.16 -0.63 21.28
N ILE A 195 21.57 0.10 20.30
CA ILE A 195 22.27 1.13 19.54
C ILE A 195 22.75 2.26 20.46
N LEU A 196 21.91 2.73 21.40
CA LEU A 196 22.30 3.75 22.38
C LEU A 196 23.44 3.29 23.31
N GLU A 197 23.40 2.05 23.78
CA GLU A 197 24.43 1.43 24.63
C GLU A 197 25.76 1.32 23.88
N GLU A 198 25.71 0.86 22.62
CA GLU A 198 26.90 0.72 21.79
C GLU A 198 27.51 2.09 21.45
N ALA A 199 26.66 3.07 21.14
CA ALA A 199 27.08 4.45 20.90
C ALA A 199 27.79 5.05 22.14
N ALA A 200 27.25 4.80 23.33
CA ALA A 200 27.85 5.25 24.57
C ALA A 200 29.19 4.54 24.85
N THR A 201 29.30 3.25 24.57
CA THR A 201 30.51 2.44 24.78
C THR A 201 31.67 2.91 23.87
N HIS A 202 31.35 3.30 22.65
CA HIS A 202 32.31 3.77 21.64
C HIS A 202 32.41 5.29 21.52
N GLU A 203 31.80 6.05 22.44
CA GLU A 203 31.76 7.52 22.42
C GLU A 203 31.27 8.12 21.10
N ILE A 204 30.31 7.43 20.43
CA ILE A 204 29.71 7.89 19.17
C ILE A 204 28.60 8.88 19.43
N ASP A 205 28.70 10.09 18.90
CA ASP A 205 27.65 11.10 18.96
C ASP A 205 26.60 10.81 17.86
N LEU A 206 25.46 10.21 18.24
CA LEU A 206 24.34 9.92 17.35
C LEU A 206 23.66 11.15 16.75
N THR A 207 23.99 12.36 17.22
CA THR A 207 23.44 13.61 16.67
C THR A 207 24.36 14.25 15.62
N ALA A 208 25.50 13.62 15.35
CA ALA A 208 26.46 14.02 14.34
C ALA A 208 26.41 13.08 13.12
N VAL A 209 27.12 13.41 12.07
CA VAL A 209 27.29 12.57 10.89
C VAL A 209 28.07 11.31 11.28
N LEU A 210 27.52 10.14 10.97
CA LEU A 210 28.10 8.84 11.26
C LEU A 210 28.95 8.35 10.09
N SER A 211 30.19 8.02 10.39
CA SER A 211 31.11 7.43 9.42
C SER A 211 30.79 5.95 9.16
N PRO A 212 31.20 5.37 8.01
CA PRO A 212 30.96 3.96 7.72
C PRO A 212 31.42 2.97 8.80
N PRO A 213 32.61 3.14 9.43
CA PRO A 213 33.02 2.26 10.54
C PRO A 213 32.08 2.34 11.76
N GLN A 214 31.59 3.56 12.09
CA GLN A 214 30.63 3.74 13.18
C GLN A 214 29.29 3.07 12.86
N LEU A 215 28.82 3.18 11.62
CA LEU A 215 27.59 2.50 11.17
C LEU A 215 27.72 0.98 11.25
N VAL A 216 28.87 0.43 10.88
CA VAL A 216 29.16 -1.02 11.01
C VAL A 216 29.09 -1.45 12.48
N ASN A 217 29.72 -0.69 13.38
CA ASN A 217 29.67 -1.00 14.82
C ASN A 217 28.24 -0.97 15.34
N LEU A 218 27.48 0.09 15.06
CA LEU A 218 26.08 0.24 15.51
C LEU A 218 25.11 -0.76 14.88
N SER A 219 25.46 -1.34 13.73
CA SER A 219 24.61 -2.32 13.02
C SER A 219 25.06 -3.76 13.19
N SER A 220 26.05 -4.02 14.04
CA SER A 220 26.47 -5.39 14.33
C SER A 220 25.41 -6.16 15.14
N GLN A 221 25.52 -7.48 15.16
CA GLN A 221 24.65 -8.31 15.99
C GLN A 221 24.88 -8.00 17.48
N MET A 222 23.81 -7.68 18.21
CA MET A 222 23.87 -7.30 19.62
C MET A 222 22.72 -7.92 20.41
N ASN A 223 22.97 -8.36 21.64
CA ASN A 223 21.93 -8.80 22.57
C ASN A 223 20.92 -9.80 21.96
N ASP A 224 21.39 -10.80 21.24
CA ASP A 224 20.60 -11.80 20.49
C ASP A 224 19.72 -11.22 19.36
N LEU A 225 19.88 -9.95 19.01
CA LEU A 225 19.20 -9.31 17.88
C LEU A 225 20.05 -9.44 16.60
N PRO A 226 19.45 -9.83 15.46
CA PRO A 226 20.18 -10.00 14.22
C PRO A 226 20.70 -8.66 13.67
N ALA A 227 21.86 -8.68 13.03
CA ALA A 227 22.46 -7.49 12.42
C ALA A 227 21.54 -6.83 11.38
N GLN A 228 20.77 -7.63 10.64
CA GLN A 228 19.79 -7.14 9.66
C GLN A 228 18.72 -6.25 10.30
N LEU A 229 18.26 -6.60 11.51
CA LEU A 229 17.32 -5.76 12.26
C LEU A 229 17.99 -4.46 12.72
N MET A 230 19.23 -4.52 13.21
CA MET A 230 19.98 -3.33 13.64
C MET A 230 20.16 -2.36 12.47
N GLN A 231 20.54 -2.87 11.30
CA GLN A 231 20.62 -2.10 10.05
C GLN A 231 19.29 -1.47 9.66
N ALA A 232 18.18 -2.24 9.73
CA ALA A 232 16.85 -1.76 9.40
C ALA A 232 16.39 -0.64 10.33
N VAL A 233 16.69 -0.72 11.64
CA VAL A 233 16.38 0.36 12.60
C VAL A 233 17.17 1.61 12.29
N ILE A 234 18.46 1.50 11.98
CA ILE A 234 19.29 2.65 11.59
C ILE A 234 18.74 3.27 10.29
N SER A 235 18.41 2.45 9.27
CA SER A 235 17.86 2.96 8.02
C SER A 235 16.52 3.68 8.20
N ALA A 236 15.67 3.22 9.14
CA ALA A 236 14.37 3.84 9.42
C ALA A 236 14.46 5.26 10.00
N ILE A 237 15.62 5.63 10.57
CA ILE A 237 15.82 6.91 11.25
C ILE A 237 16.88 7.80 10.58
N THR A 238 17.54 7.31 9.54
CA THR A 238 18.53 8.08 8.76
C THR A 238 17.89 8.64 7.49
N ASP A 239 18.38 9.80 7.03
CA ASP A 239 18.01 10.34 5.72
C ASP A 239 18.87 9.70 4.64
N ASP A 240 18.22 9.02 3.69
CA ASP A 240 18.89 8.30 2.58
C ASP A 240 19.11 9.18 1.35
N LYS A 241 18.92 10.51 1.46
CA LYS A 241 19.03 11.44 0.32
C LYS A 241 20.47 11.72 -0.13
N SER A 242 21.47 11.27 0.64
CA SER A 242 22.86 11.46 0.25
C SER A 242 23.44 10.19 -0.38
N GLU A 243 24.05 10.31 -1.55
CA GLU A 243 24.87 9.26 -2.19
C GLU A 243 26.15 8.94 -1.39
N SER A 244 26.38 9.64 -0.28
CA SER A 244 27.54 9.43 0.58
C SER A 244 27.37 8.18 1.45
N GLN A 245 28.47 7.50 1.71
CA GLN A 245 28.49 6.38 2.66
C GLN A 245 28.32 6.83 4.12
N GLU A 246 28.37 8.12 4.38
CA GLU A 246 28.10 8.73 5.67
C GLU A 246 26.62 8.97 5.85
N LYS A 247 26.08 8.67 7.02
CA LYS A 247 24.64 8.86 7.32
C LYS A 247 24.46 9.80 8.51
N LEU A 248 23.38 10.58 8.46
CA LEU A 248 22.92 11.41 9.57
C LEU A 248 21.60 10.85 10.08
N ILE A 249 21.52 10.65 11.41
CA ILE A 249 20.25 10.33 12.03
C ILE A 249 19.39 11.60 12.02
N GLU A 250 18.24 11.52 11.33
CA GLU A 250 17.30 12.63 11.29
C GLU A 250 16.54 12.72 12.62
N GLN A 251 16.61 13.87 13.26
CA GLN A 251 15.98 14.07 14.58
C GLN A 251 14.48 13.74 14.57
N GLN A 252 13.73 14.23 13.57
CA GLN A 252 12.28 14.03 13.52
C GLN A 252 11.91 12.57 13.29
N SER A 253 12.62 11.88 12.41
CA SER A 253 12.45 10.45 12.15
C SER A 253 12.76 9.62 13.39
N CYS A 254 13.85 9.92 14.09
CA CYS A 254 14.21 9.26 15.35
C CYS A 254 13.16 9.49 16.45
N LEU A 255 12.69 10.72 16.62
CA LEU A 255 11.61 11.06 17.56
C LEU A 255 10.34 10.29 17.22
N LYS A 256 9.90 10.32 15.97
CA LYS A 256 8.69 9.61 15.52
C LYS A 256 8.82 8.09 15.69
N PHE A 257 9.95 7.52 15.28
CA PHE A 257 10.21 6.08 15.39
C PHE A 257 10.17 5.61 16.85
N THR A 258 10.89 6.29 17.73
CA THR A 258 10.96 5.92 19.16
C THR A 258 9.61 6.13 19.86
N GLY A 259 8.92 7.23 19.55
CA GLY A 259 7.60 7.56 20.12
C GLY A 259 6.53 6.55 19.72
N LEU A 260 6.45 6.17 18.41
CA LEU A 260 5.50 5.17 17.93
C LEU A 260 5.81 3.78 18.51
N SER A 261 7.09 3.39 18.56
CA SER A 261 7.49 2.10 19.14
C SER A 261 7.19 2.03 20.63
N GLN A 262 7.40 3.14 21.37
CA GLN A 262 7.05 3.23 22.79
C GLN A 262 5.53 3.18 23.01
N LEU A 263 4.75 3.86 22.17
CA LEU A 263 3.29 3.85 22.24
C LEU A 263 2.76 2.44 21.98
N GLU A 264 3.22 1.79 20.89
CA GLU A 264 2.86 0.42 20.53
C GLU A 264 3.14 -0.55 21.68
N THR A 265 4.34 -0.48 22.27
CA THR A 265 4.74 -1.35 23.38
C THR A 265 3.92 -1.09 24.65
N SER A 266 3.71 0.17 25.01
CA SER A 266 3.03 0.53 26.26
C SER A 266 1.54 0.23 26.23
N THR A 267 0.93 0.24 25.03
CA THR A 267 -0.52 0.01 24.88
C THR A 267 -0.84 -1.45 24.57
N GLN A 268 0.13 -2.25 24.15
CA GLN A 268 -0.07 -3.66 23.80
C GLN A 268 -0.64 -4.50 24.97
N GLU A 269 -0.19 -4.24 26.19
CA GLU A 269 -0.60 -5.03 27.38
C GLU A 269 -1.82 -4.42 28.10
N ARG A 270 -1.97 -3.10 28.09
CA ARG A 270 -2.92 -2.37 28.95
C ARG A 270 -3.99 -1.61 28.18
N GLY A 271 -3.92 -1.59 26.84
CA GLY A 271 -4.82 -0.82 25.99
C GLY A 271 -4.55 0.69 26.03
N SER A 272 -4.20 1.27 27.17
CA SER A 272 -3.86 2.69 27.34
C SER A 272 -2.75 2.88 28.38
N VAL A 273 -2.12 4.04 28.35
CA VAL A 273 -1.07 4.44 29.30
C VAL A 273 -1.27 5.92 29.71
N LEU A 274 -0.91 6.28 30.93
CA LEU A 274 -0.92 7.66 31.40
C LEU A 274 0.00 8.54 30.55
N LEU A 275 -0.51 9.66 30.04
CA LEU A 275 0.21 10.55 29.15
C LEU A 275 1.56 11.04 29.75
N PRO A 276 1.65 11.47 31.03
CA PRO A 276 2.93 11.87 31.61
C PRO A 276 3.95 10.72 31.66
N SER A 277 3.50 9.49 31.97
CA SER A 277 4.36 8.30 32.00
C SER A 277 4.90 7.96 30.62
N PHE A 278 4.05 8.02 29.59
CA PHE A 278 4.44 7.85 28.21
C PHE A 278 5.47 8.89 27.78
N MET A 279 5.23 10.18 28.04
CA MET A 279 6.15 11.27 27.68
C MET A 279 7.50 11.12 28.35
N SER A 280 7.54 10.79 29.65
CA SER A 280 8.77 10.56 30.39
C SER A 280 9.56 9.36 29.82
N ALA A 281 8.88 8.24 29.51
CA ALA A 281 9.50 7.08 28.91
C ALA A 281 10.06 7.38 27.51
N TRP A 282 9.33 8.12 26.70
CA TRP A 282 9.77 8.54 25.36
C TRP A 282 11.01 9.44 25.42
N GLN A 283 11.01 10.45 26.32
CA GLN A 283 12.18 11.32 26.56
C GLN A 283 13.42 10.52 26.96
N GLY A 284 13.25 9.50 27.80
CA GLY A 284 14.34 8.62 28.25
C GLY A 284 14.98 7.77 27.15
N LEU A 285 14.30 7.58 26.02
CA LEU A 285 14.79 6.82 24.87
C LEU A 285 15.65 7.65 23.90
N LEU A 286 15.84 8.94 24.16
CA LEU A 286 16.47 9.85 23.21
C LEU A 286 17.89 10.25 23.65
N PRO A 287 18.79 10.53 22.69
CA PRO A 287 20.05 11.20 22.98
C PRO A 287 19.82 12.47 23.79
N GLU A 288 20.75 12.80 24.68
CA GLU A 288 20.59 13.90 25.63
C GLU A 288 20.19 15.25 24.98
N LYS A 289 20.79 15.54 23.82
CA LYS A 289 20.50 16.77 23.07
C LYS A 289 19.05 16.89 22.60
N TRP A 290 18.33 15.74 22.46
CA TRP A 290 16.98 15.66 21.91
C TRP A 290 15.89 15.39 22.96
N ARG A 291 16.25 15.15 24.23
CA ARG A 291 15.30 14.77 25.31
C ARG A 291 14.16 15.77 25.53
N ASN A 292 14.39 17.03 25.21
CA ASN A 292 13.38 18.09 25.37
C ASN A 292 12.55 18.34 24.07
N SER A 293 12.80 17.58 23.01
CA SER A 293 12.16 17.77 21.71
C SER A 293 10.88 16.97 21.46
N PRO A 294 10.52 15.90 22.22
CA PRO A 294 9.30 15.15 22.00
C PRO A 294 8.05 16.03 22.11
N LYS A 295 7.20 15.96 21.06
CA LYS A 295 5.90 16.62 21.00
C LYS A 295 4.89 15.64 20.43
N LEU A 296 3.69 15.61 21.02
CA LEU A 296 2.63 14.71 20.57
C LEU A 296 2.23 14.94 19.10
N GLU A 297 2.38 16.16 18.60
CA GLU A 297 2.08 16.48 17.21
C GLU A 297 2.91 15.65 16.22
N LEU A 298 4.10 15.18 16.60
CA LEU A 298 4.93 14.28 15.77
C LEU A 298 4.29 12.91 15.56
N LEU A 299 3.41 12.51 16.46
CA LEU A 299 2.68 11.23 16.41
C LEU A 299 1.26 11.38 15.88
N ASN A 300 0.87 12.55 15.34
CA ASN A 300 -0.47 12.80 14.80
C ASN A 300 -0.93 11.65 13.89
N SER A 301 -2.23 11.35 13.94
CA SER A 301 -2.91 10.21 13.29
C SER A 301 -2.61 8.81 13.86
N HIS A 302 -1.62 8.65 14.75
CA HIS A 302 -1.25 7.35 15.30
C HIS A 302 -1.72 7.13 16.75
N TYR A 303 -2.31 8.12 17.40
CA TYR A 303 -2.80 8.00 18.77
C TYR A 303 -4.20 8.57 18.95
N THR A 304 -4.84 8.15 20.03
CA THR A 304 -6.09 8.71 20.54
C THR A 304 -5.91 9.04 22.02
N LEU A 305 -6.39 10.22 22.44
CA LEU A 305 -6.41 10.60 23.85
C LEU A 305 -7.71 10.12 24.50
N LEU A 306 -7.60 9.53 25.67
CA LEU A 306 -8.69 9.02 26.49
C LEU A 306 -8.75 9.77 27.84
N ASN A 307 -9.88 9.65 28.53
CA ASN A 307 -10.06 10.17 29.88
C ASN A 307 -9.68 11.67 30.02
N ASP A 308 -10.31 12.52 29.18
CA ASP A 308 -10.05 13.97 29.11
C ASP A 308 -8.59 14.33 28.89
N GLY A 309 -7.89 13.53 28.06
CA GLY A 309 -6.49 13.77 27.70
C GLY A 309 -5.46 13.27 28.73
N ARG A 310 -5.89 12.51 29.73
CA ARG A 310 -4.97 11.96 30.77
C ARG A 310 -4.26 10.70 30.32
N GLU A 311 -4.86 9.96 29.39
CA GLU A 311 -4.32 8.71 28.86
C GLU A 311 -4.18 8.77 27.35
N ILE A 312 -3.23 7.99 26.84
CA ILE A 312 -2.96 7.86 25.41
C ILE A 312 -3.02 6.38 25.02
N THR A 313 -3.61 6.10 23.85
CA THR A 313 -3.66 4.78 23.23
C THR A 313 -3.29 4.87 21.76
N LEU A 314 -2.92 3.73 21.16
CA LEU A 314 -2.66 3.63 19.72
C LEU A 314 -3.98 3.81 18.94
N ALA A 315 -3.97 4.62 17.89
CA ALA A 315 -5.14 4.81 17.04
C ALA A 315 -5.54 3.48 16.37
N GLY A 316 -6.84 3.16 16.38
CA GLY A 316 -7.36 1.91 15.81
C GLY A 316 -7.33 0.70 16.74
N SER A 317 -6.76 0.79 17.95
CA SER A 317 -7.00 -0.20 18.98
C SER A 317 -8.43 -0.03 19.51
N HIS A 318 -9.35 -0.88 19.08
CA HIS A 318 -10.69 -0.94 19.65
C HIS A 318 -10.59 -1.45 21.08
N ILE A 319 -10.63 -0.54 22.03
CA ILE A 319 -11.01 -0.88 23.40
C ILE A 319 -12.52 -1.06 23.31
N GLU A 320 -13.01 -2.30 23.34
CA GLU A 320 -14.38 -2.57 23.72
C GLU A 320 -14.56 -1.97 25.11
N GLN A 321 -15.12 -0.78 25.17
CA GLN A 321 -15.62 -0.23 26.42
C GLN A 321 -16.77 -1.15 26.83
N GLU A 322 -16.51 -2.04 27.79
CA GLU A 322 -17.57 -2.61 28.61
C GLU A 322 -18.32 -1.42 29.24
N GLN A 323 -19.46 -1.05 28.63
CA GLN A 323 -20.44 -0.22 29.30
C GLN A 323 -20.91 -1.01 30.53
N PRO A 324 -20.95 -0.39 31.72
CA PRO A 324 -21.50 -1.04 32.87
C PRO A 324 -22.96 -1.39 32.57
N SER A 325 -23.23 -2.67 32.48
CA SER A 325 -24.60 -3.20 32.37
C SER A 325 -25.38 -2.83 33.63
N GLU A 326 -26.34 -1.93 33.49
CA GLU A 326 -27.40 -1.75 34.51
C GLU A 326 -28.15 -3.07 34.67
N PRO A 327 -28.39 -3.53 35.90
CA PRO A 327 -29.18 -4.74 36.15
C PRO A 327 -30.68 -4.43 36.09
N GLY A 328 -31.39 -5.09 35.20
CA GLY A 328 -32.79 -5.33 35.39
C GLY A 328 -33.80 -4.85 34.37
N LYS A 329 -34.23 -5.77 33.48
CA LYS A 329 -35.60 -6.24 33.42
C LYS A 329 -35.72 -7.28 32.29
N ALA A 330 -36.01 -8.49 32.72
CA ALA A 330 -36.46 -9.56 31.85
C ALA A 330 -37.82 -9.19 31.20
N ALA A 331 -37.90 -9.28 29.87
CA ALA A 331 -39.15 -9.52 29.16
C ALA A 331 -38.84 -10.21 27.83
N ALA A 332 -39.44 -11.36 27.66
CA ALA A 332 -39.39 -12.20 26.47
C ALA A 332 -40.02 -11.50 25.26
N ALA A 333 -39.40 -11.64 24.09
CA ALA A 333 -40.10 -11.66 22.81
C ALA A 333 -39.17 -12.14 21.67
N GLU A 334 -39.44 -13.31 21.22
CA GLU A 334 -39.55 -13.80 19.83
C GLU A 334 -38.63 -13.25 18.73
N GLY A 335 -37.95 -14.20 18.10
CA GLY A 335 -37.16 -14.05 16.91
C GLY A 335 -37.90 -13.45 15.72
N LYS A 336 -37.25 -12.49 15.06
CA LYS A 336 -37.58 -12.09 13.69
C LYS A 336 -36.29 -12.00 12.85
N SER A 337 -36.27 -12.84 11.83
CA SER A 337 -35.21 -13.04 10.84
C SER A 337 -34.84 -11.74 10.11
N MET A 338 -33.54 -11.51 9.93
CA MET A 338 -32.96 -10.47 9.08
C MET A 338 -33.16 -10.79 7.59
N LEU A 339 -34.35 -10.55 7.05
CA LEU A 339 -34.65 -10.66 5.61
C LEU A 339 -35.44 -9.47 5.06
N GLY A 340 -35.37 -8.30 5.71
CA GLY A 340 -36.26 -7.14 5.43
C GLY A 340 -35.65 -5.98 4.61
N ALA A 341 -34.34 -5.94 4.34
CA ALA A 341 -33.71 -4.72 3.78
C ALA A 341 -33.76 -4.57 2.24
N LYS A 342 -34.10 -5.64 1.49
CA LYS A 342 -34.14 -5.58 0.00
C LYS A 342 -35.50 -5.25 -0.61
N ARG A 343 -36.59 -5.11 0.17
CA ARG A 343 -37.95 -4.88 -0.37
C ARG A 343 -38.39 -3.40 -0.49
N LYS A 344 -37.69 -2.45 0.14
CA LYS A 344 -38.13 -1.03 0.15
C LYS A 344 -37.77 -0.23 -1.11
N TRP A 345 -36.94 -0.74 -1.99
CA TRP A 345 -36.54 0.02 -3.21
C TRP A 345 -37.55 -0.11 -4.35
N HIS A 346 -38.26 -1.23 -4.46
CA HIS A 346 -39.24 -1.46 -5.50
C HIS A 346 -40.63 -0.83 -5.24
N GLU A 347 -40.97 -0.45 -4.01
CA GLU A 347 -42.25 0.19 -3.69
C GLU A 347 -42.29 1.69 -4.00
N LYS A 348 -41.13 2.37 -4.00
CA LYS A 348 -41.06 3.81 -4.32
C LYS A 348 -41.36 4.14 -5.79
N PHE A 349 -41.23 3.20 -6.71
CA PHE A 349 -41.50 3.40 -8.14
C PHE A 349 -42.90 2.96 -8.58
N ARG A 350 -43.70 2.36 -7.71
CA ARG A 350 -45.09 1.96 -8.03
C ARG A 350 -46.12 3.03 -7.71
N ALA A 351 -45.78 4.03 -6.90
CA ALA A 351 -46.73 5.08 -6.49
C ALA A 351 -46.87 6.24 -7.51
N SER A 352 -45.99 6.36 -8.51
CA SER A 352 -46.04 7.47 -9.50
C SER A 352 -46.76 7.15 -10.82
N LYS A 353 -47.45 5.97 -10.91
CA LYS A 353 -48.19 5.58 -12.14
C LYS A 353 -49.71 5.51 -11.98
N LYS A 354 -50.31 6.17 -10.99
CA LYS A 354 -51.76 6.18 -10.77
C LYS A 354 -52.36 7.58 -10.65
N THR A 355 -51.86 8.55 -11.40
CA THR A 355 -52.58 9.80 -11.68
C THR A 355 -52.13 10.34 -13.05
N ALA A 356 -52.75 9.87 -14.07
CA ALA A 356 -53.05 10.55 -15.36
C ALA A 356 -54.09 9.72 -16.10
#